data_ce41bd909e80891a3ca447270e6ef9c9
#
_entry.id   ce41bd909e80891a3ca447270e6ef9c9
#
_cell.length_a   1.000
_cell.length_b   1.000
_cell.length_c   1.000
_cell.angle_alpha   90.00
_cell.angle_beta   90.00
_cell.angle_gamma   90.00
#
_symmetry.space_group_name_H-M   'P 1'
#
loop_
_entity.id
_entity.type
_entity.pdbx_description
1 polymer ?
#
loop_
_entity_poly.entity_id
_entity_poly.type
_entity_poly.pdbx_seq_one_letter_code
_entity_poly.pdbx_strand_id
1 'polypeptide(L)'
;VLVIEDKADIDTQIKLTDTGIIDTSVKAVTDYAVNGAYFYAKHIAQNTAFKKVFAVGVSGDAKHHVITPLWVDDREGYKQLPDIESFVSFSEQNINEYYTRYVLEEATDIEKTTEQILKDAAELHEYLRTYGTLKDQDKPLVVAGILLALDEIEFGGFSINSLTGDQTPGMRDGDKLMNAVKGRLTRSNVGPDAKKDKLLAEFAILQTSFRLNEVNETLGKTPLKFYTEFLYEHVFRNIKYQKTSEDFIGRFYGEFMSYSGGDGQTLGIILTPRHICDLMCELVDIQPDDTVLDPTCGTAGFLISAMHRMLTLADTDAQKKNIKKKQLHGYELQSNMFAVAAANMILRKDGNSNLECCDFLRKNPAQVQMKGATVGLMNPPYSQGTKADPEQYELSFIEHLLDSLTGGARAAVIVPQSSMTGKSKAEQAFKKNIMKHHTLEGVITCNTDTFYGVGTNPVVAVFT
;
A
#
# COMPACT_ATOMS: atom_id res chain seq x y z
N VAL A 1 -18.95 27.60 -6.49
CA VAL A 1 -19.27 27.89 -7.91
C VAL A 1 -18.00 27.73 -8.72
N LEU A 2 -18.11 27.16 -9.92
CA LEU A 2 -17.02 26.99 -10.86
C LEU A 2 -17.38 27.77 -12.15
N VAL A 3 -16.47 28.63 -12.59
CA VAL A 3 -16.56 29.37 -13.88
C VAL A 3 -15.48 28.83 -14.78
N ILE A 4 -15.83 28.41 -15.98
CA ILE A 4 -14.88 27.91 -16.98
C ILE A 4 -14.98 28.75 -18.22
N GLU A 5 -13.86 29.17 -18.78
CA GLU A 5 -13.74 29.84 -20.08
C GLU A 5 -12.70 29.09 -20.91
N ASP A 6 -13.01 28.77 -22.16
CA ASP A 6 -12.11 28.05 -23.04
C ASP A 6 -11.73 28.84 -24.30
N LYS A 7 -10.55 28.60 -24.84
CA LYS A 7 -10.01 29.11 -26.07
C LYS A 7 -9.32 28.02 -26.87
N ALA A 8 -9.55 28.00 -28.17
CA ALA A 8 -9.00 26.97 -29.04
C ALA A 8 -7.48 27.08 -29.27
N ASP A 9 -6.90 28.24 -29.08
CA ASP A 9 -5.48 28.49 -29.28
C ASP A 9 -4.74 28.41 -27.92
N ILE A 10 -3.75 27.54 -27.82
CA ILE A 10 -2.98 27.32 -26.60
C ILE A 10 -2.22 28.58 -26.14
N ASP A 11 -1.85 29.46 -27.07
CA ASP A 11 -1.14 30.71 -26.78
C ASP A 11 -2.08 31.81 -26.20
N THR A 12 -3.38 31.53 -26.10
CA THR A 12 -4.37 32.43 -25.51
C THR A 12 -4.77 32.02 -24.05
N GLN A 13 -3.85 31.49 -23.31
CA GLN A 13 -4.15 31.03 -21.94
C GLN A 13 -4.35 32.19 -20.96
N ILE A 14 -3.38 33.08 -20.85
CA ILE A 14 -3.41 34.21 -19.89
C ILE A 14 -2.68 35.42 -20.43
N LYS A 15 -3.22 36.60 -20.15
CA LYS A 15 -2.58 37.88 -20.41
C LYS A 15 -2.44 38.67 -19.11
N LEU A 16 -1.23 39.10 -18.82
CA LEU A 16 -0.94 39.96 -17.69
C LEU A 16 -0.69 41.41 -18.12
N THR A 17 -0.91 42.33 -17.20
CA THR A 17 -0.48 43.73 -17.33
C THR A 17 1.02 43.84 -17.11
N ASP A 18 1.59 45.01 -17.38
CA ASP A 18 3.00 45.32 -17.11
C ASP A 18 3.38 45.16 -15.62
N THR A 19 2.41 45.16 -14.73
CA THR A 19 2.57 44.96 -13.29
C THR A 19 2.38 43.51 -12.84
N GLY A 20 2.19 42.57 -13.79
CA GLY A 20 2.04 41.12 -13.48
C GLY A 20 0.65 40.72 -12.98
N ILE A 21 -0.37 41.59 -13.09
CA ILE A 21 -1.74 41.29 -12.67
C ILE A 21 -2.55 40.88 -13.91
N ILE A 22 -3.59 40.03 -13.72
CA ILE A 22 -4.48 39.62 -14.82
C ILE A 22 -5.11 40.84 -15.47
N ASP A 23 -4.90 41.01 -16.80
CA ASP A 23 -5.45 42.10 -17.58
C ASP A 23 -6.98 41.93 -17.72
N THR A 24 -7.75 42.90 -17.25
CA THR A 24 -9.21 42.92 -17.34
C THR A 24 -9.76 43.84 -18.45
N SER A 25 -8.90 44.27 -19.39
CA SER A 25 -9.36 44.99 -20.57
C SER A 25 -10.31 44.14 -21.41
N VAL A 26 -11.24 44.78 -22.10
CA VAL A 26 -12.23 44.09 -22.94
C VAL A 26 -11.55 43.09 -23.89
N LYS A 27 -10.44 43.50 -24.51
CA LYS A 27 -9.70 42.63 -25.42
C LYS A 27 -9.11 41.41 -24.70
N ALA A 28 -8.49 41.60 -23.54
CA ALA A 28 -7.90 40.50 -22.80
C ALA A 28 -8.97 39.50 -22.28
N VAL A 29 -10.09 39.99 -21.80
CA VAL A 29 -11.24 39.18 -21.36
C VAL A 29 -11.82 38.36 -22.51
N THR A 30 -11.87 38.94 -23.73
CA THR A 30 -12.40 38.23 -24.89
C THR A 30 -11.44 37.22 -25.48
N ASP A 31 -10.14 37.53 -25.51
CA ASP A 31 -9.16 36.77 -26.27
C ASP A 31 -8.46 35.69 -25.44
N TYR A 32 -8.43 35.82 -24.09
CA TYR A 32 -7.66 34.91 -23.21
C TYR A 32 -8.55 34.16 -22.21
N ALA A 33 -8.33 32.87 -22.06
CA ALA A 33 -9.16 31.97 -21.27
C ALA A 33 -9.18 32.33 -19.76
N VAL A 34 -8.04 32.49 -19.14
CA VAL A 34 -7.96 32.83 -17.71
C VAL A 34 -8.54 34.23 -17.42
N ASN A 35 -8.33 35.20 -18.34
CA ASN A 35 -8.83 36.55 -18.17
C ASN A 35 -10.35 36.60 -18.23
N GLY A 36 -10.96 35.83 -19.15
CA GLY A 36 -12.41 35.69 -19.26
C GLY A 36 -12.99 35.02 -18.01
N ALA A 37 -12.46 33.88 -17.62
CA ALA A 37 -12.89 33.14 -16.43
C ALA A 37 -12.79 34.01 -15.16
N TYR A 38 -11.69 34.73 -14.98
CA TYR A 38 -11.48 35.63 -13.84
C TYR A 38 -12.50 36.78 -13.82
N PHE A 39 -12.75 37.43 -14.98
CA PHE A 39 -13.69 38.52 -15.08
C PHE A 39 -15.10 38.11 -14.63
N TYR A 40 -15.59 36.97 -15.11
CA TYR A 40 -16.90 36.45 -14.72
C TYR A 40 -16.95 35.99 -13.27
N ALA A 41 -15.91 35.29 -12.78
CA ALA A 41 -15.84 34.86 -11.42
C ALA A 41 -15.82 36.03 -10.43
N LYS A 42 -15.07 37.09 -10.73
CA LYS A 42 -15.04 38.33 -9.95
C LYS A 42 -16.41 39.00 -9.91
N HIS A 43 -17.10 39.08 -11.05
CA HIS A 43 -18.45 39.61 -11.10
C HIS A 43 -19.43 38.83 -10.22
N ILE A 44 -19.36 37.48 -10.26
CA ILE A 44 -20.19 36.62 -9.41
C ILE A 44 -19.86 36.84 -7.94
N ALA A 45 -18.59 36.84 -7.55
CA ALA A 45 -18.16 37.01 -6.16
C ALA A 45 -18.61 38.36 -5.59
N GLN A 46 -18.56 39.43 -6.39
CA GLN A 46 -18.92 40.77 -5.95
C GLN A 46 -20.44 41.03 -5.92
N ASN A 47 -21.19 40.47 -6.86
CA ASN A 47 -22.58 40.84 -7.10
C ASN A 47 -23.61 39.77 -6.72
N THR A 48 -23.19 38.61 -6.23
CA THR A 48 -24.09 37.53 -5.82
C THR A 48 -23.82 37.05 -4.39
N ALA A 49 -24.62 36.08 -3.93
CA ALA A 49 -24.38 35.42 -2.65
C ALA A 49 -23.15 34.48 -2.66
N PHE A 50 -22.61 34.14 -3.83
CA PHE A 50 -21.45 33.28 -3.98
C PHE A 50 -20.17 34.10 -3.88
N LYS A 51 -19.68 34.27 -2.65
CA LYS A 51 -18.50 35.10 -2.34
C LYS A 51 -17.17 34.44 -2.66
N LYS A 52 -17.16 33.13 -2.94
CA LYS A 52 -16.00 32.28 -3.19
C LYS A 52 -16.22 31.47 -4.47
N VAL A 53 -15.36 31.65 -5.46
CA VAL A 53 -15.55 31.11 -6.81
C VAL A 53 -14.23 30.54 -7.34
N PHE A 54 -14.26 29.35 -7.91
CA PHE A 54 -13.18 28.87 -8.75
C PHE A 54 -13.38 29.39 -10.17
N ALA A 55 -12.34 29.98 -10.75
CA ALA A 55 -12.28 30.36 -12.16
C ALA A 55 -11.23 29.49 -12.85
N VAL A 56 -11.56 28.88 -13.97
CA VAL A 56 -10.66 28.00 -14.70
C VAL A 56 -10.59 28.41 -16.16
N GLY A 57 -9.39 28.81 -16.59
CA GLY A 57 -9.10 29.05 -18.01
C GLY A 57 -8.58 27.79 -18.66
N VAL A 58 -9.09 27.42 -19.81
CA VAL A 58 -8.66 26.32 -20.65
C VAL A 58 -8.24 26.83 -22.00
N SER A 59 -7.04 26.47 -22.49
CA SER A 59 -6.65 26.79 -23.87
C SER A 59 -6.03 25.59 -24.56
N GLY A 60 -6.21 25.48 -25.88
CA GLY A 60 -5.70 24.40 -26.71
C GLY A 60 -6.77 23.42 -27.20
N ASP A 61 -6.35 22.21 -27.51
CA ASP A 61 -7.19 21.14 -28.06
C ASP A 61 -7.16 19.87 -27.18
N ALA A 62 -7.84 18.82 -27.62
CA ALA A 62 -7.92 17.55 -26.87
C ALA A 62 -6.56 16.84 -26.68
N LYS A 63 -5.53 17.18 -27.45
CA LYS A 63 -4.19 16.55 -27.36
C LYS A 63 -3.18 17.44 -26.64
N HIS A 64 -3.31 18.77 -26.80
CA HIS A 64 -2.40 19.76 -26.22
C HIS A 64 -3.23 20.89 -25.65
N HIS A 65 -3.32 20.94 -24.33
CA HIS A 65 -4.10 21.97 -23.63
C HIS A 65 -3.40 22.37 -22.32
N VAL A 66 -3.79 23.55 -21.84
CA VAL A 66 -3.40 24.05 -20.52
C VAL A 66 -4.67 24.39 -19.76
N ILE A 67 -4.74 23.97 -18.49
CA ILE A 67 -5.86 24.21 -17.59
C ILE A 67 -5.31 24.94 -16.36
N THR A 68 -5.59 26.24 -16.25
CA THR A 68 -5.13 27.10 -15.15
C THR A 68 -6.28 27.49 -14.24
N PRO A 69 -6.35 26.97 -13.01
CA PRO A 69 -7.33 27.36 -12.02
C PRO A 69 -6.91 28.63 -11.26
N LEU A 70 -7.91 29.43 -10.91
CA LEU A 70 -7.81 30.54 -9.97
C LEU A 70 -8.81 30.34 -8.84
N TRP A 71 -8.45 30.77 -7.65
CA TRP A 71 -9.39 31.02 -6.58
C TRP A 71 -9.72 32.51 -6.54
N VAL A 72 -11.01 32.87 -6.54
CA VAL A 72 -11.49 34.24 -6.56
C VAL A 72 -12.36 34.48 -5.32
N ASP A 73 -12.01 35.49 -4.56
CA ASP A 73 -12.71 35.94 -3.36
C ASP A 73 -13.16 37.39 -3.50
N ASP A 74 -14.26 37.75 -2.86
CA ASP A 74 -14.82 39.15 -2.97
C ASP A 74 -13.97 40.20 -2.23
N ARG A 75 -13.04 39.77 -1.36
CA ARG A 75 -12.19 40.62 -0.50
C ARG A 75 -10.73 40.64 -0.94
N GLU A 76 -10.18 39.45 -1.18
CA GLU A 76 -8.72 39.25 -1.40
C GLU A 76 -8.33 39.31 -2.88
N GLY A 77 -9.31 39.30 -3.78
CA GLY A 77 -9.06 39.34 -5.23
C GLY A 77 -8.93 37.93 -5.83
N TYR A 78 -7.75 37.55 -6.29
CA TYR A 78 -7.54 36.21 -6.82
C TYR A 78 -6.21 35.61 -6.35
N LYS A 79 -6.18 34.28 -6.27
CA LYS A 79 -4.98 33.45 -6.09
C LYS A 79 -4.89 32.52 -7.29
N GLN A 80 -3.77 32.55 -8.00
CA GLN A 80 -3.50 31.57 -9.06
C GLN A 80 -3.05 30.26 -8.41
N LEU A 81 -3.63 29.17 -8.86
CA LEU A 81 -3.33 27.83 -8.39
C LEU A 81 -2.46 27.09 -9.43
N PRO A 82 -1.79 26.01 -9.07
CA PRO A 82 -1.03 25.21 -10.03
C PRO A 82 -1.90 24.72 -11.18
N ASP A 83 -1.32 24.67 -12.38
CA ASP A 83 -2.00 24.07 -13.54
C ASP A 83 -2.36 22.61 -13.27
N ILE A 84 -3.47 22.17 -13.82
CA ILE A 84 -4.00 20.82 -13.66
C ILE A 84 -4.13 20.11 -15.01
N GLU A 85 -4.04 18.80 -15.01
CA GLU A 85 -4.15 17.99 -16.24
C GLU A 85 -5.60 17.64 -16.59
N SER A 86 -6.51 17.70 -15.62
CA SER A 86 -7.93 17.35 -15.82
C SER A 86 -8.84 17.96 -14.75
N PHE A 87 -10.16 17.95 -15.01
CA PHE A 87 -11.16 18.47 -14.08
C PHE A 87 -11.50 17.53 -12.90
N VAL A 88 -10.79 16.43 -12.73
CA VAL A 88 -11.03 15.47 -11.63
C VAL A 88 -10.94 16.15 -10.26
N SER A 89 -10.05 17.13 -10.09
CA SER A 89 -9.92 17.93 -8.86
C SER A 89 -11.18 18.73 -8.49
N PHE A 90 -12.03 19.02 -9.46
CA PHE A 90 -13.28 19.76 -9.27
C PHE A 90 -14.52 18.87 -9.19
N SER A 91 -14.34 17.54 -9.10
CA SER A 91 -15.44 16.61 -8.81
C SER A 91 -15.98 16.83 -7.40
N GLU A 92 -17.24 16.43 -7.16
CA GLU A 92 -17.87 16.48 -5.83
C GLU A 92 -17.04 15.76 -4.75
N GLN A 93 -16.33 14.73 -5.14
CA GLN A 93 -15.50 13.91 -4.24
C GLN A 93 -14.18 14.60 -3.86
N ASN A 94 -13.57 15.37 -4.78
CA ASN A 94 -12.20 15.85 -4.63
C ASN A 94 -12.10 17.36 -4.35
N ILE A 95 -13.17 18.13 -4.59
CA ILE A 95 -13.10 19.60 -4.54
C ILE A 95 -12.76 20.15 -3.15
N ASN A 96 -13.20 19.47 -2.09
CA ASN A 96 -12.91 19.89 -0.72
C ASN A 96 -11.44 19.70 -0.37
N GLU A 97 -10.85 18.57 -0.80
CA GLU A 97 -9.42 18.28 -0.63
C GLU A 97 -8.58 19.28 -1.43
N TYR A 98 -8.95 19.52 -2.69
CA TYR A 98 -8.29 20.50 -3.55
C TYR A 98 -8.32 21.93 -2.95
N TYR A 99 -9.46 22.34 -2.40
CA TYR A 99 -9.62 23.62 -1.71
C TYR A 99 -8.74 23.74 -0.47
N THR A 100 -8.75 22.71 0.41
CA THR A 100 -7.94 22.70 1.62
C THR A 100 -6.44 22.79 1.30
N ARG A 101 -5.99 22.02 0.32
CA ARG A 101 -4.57 21.93 -0.03
C ARG A 101 -4.03 23.18 -0.72
N TYR A 102 -4.74 23.67 -1.74
CA TYR A 102 -4.20 24.71 -2.62
C TYR A 102 -4.72 26.12 -2.32
N VAL A 103 -5.89 26.26 -1.72
CA VAL A 103 -6.44 27.57 -1.35
C VAL A 103 -6.10 27.93 0.09
N LEU A 104 -6.38 27.02 1.04
CA LEU A 104 -6.11 27.24 2.45
C LEU A 104 -4.63 26.97 2.82
N GLU A 105 -3.88 26.24 1.98
CA GLU A 105 -2.51 25.80 2.24
C GLU A 105 -2.39 24.99 3.54
N GLU A 106 -3.45 24.27 3.88
CA GLU A 106 -3.52 23.37 5.03
C GLU A 106 -3.33 21.92 4.60
N ALA A 107 -2.79 21.08 5.50
CA ALA A 107 -2.78 19.64 5.28
C ALA A 107 -4.22 19.12 5.19
N THR A 108 -4.47 18.22 4.23
CA THR A 108 -5.77 17.56 4.11
C THR A 108 -6.00 16.61 5.28
N ASP A 109 -7.24 16.20 5.53
CA ASP A 109 -7.55 15.22 6.58
C ASP A 109 -6.84 13.88 6.31
N ILE A 110 -6.67 13.50 5.04
CA ILE A 110 -5.93 12.31 4.63
C ILE A 110 -4.45 12.45 4.98
N GLU A 111 -3.81 13.60 4.69
CA GLU A 111 -2.41 13.86 5.03
C GLU A 111 -2.19 13.88 6.54
N LYS A 112 -3.05 14.55 7.29
CA LYS A 112 -3.03 14.58 8.76
C LYS A 112 -3.14 13.17 9.34
N THR A 113 -4.04 12.34 8.80
CA THR A 113 -4.22 10.96 9.23
C THR A 113 -2.99 10.12 8.91
N THR A 114 -2.37 10.32 7.74
CA THR A 114 -1.13 9.63 7.35
C THR A 114 0.01 10.00 8.29
N GLU A 115 0.25 11.28 8.56
CA GLU A 115 1.27 11.73 9.51
C GLU A 115 1.06 11.13 10.91
N GLN A 116 -0.19 11.05 11.37
CA GLN A 116 -0.49 10.44 12.66
C GLN A 116 -0.19 8.94 12.66
N ILE A 117 -0.51 8.20 11.59
CA ILE A 117 -0.17 6.77 11.46
C ILE A 117 1.35 6.56 11.51
N LEU A 118 2.12 7.40 10.80
CA LEU A 118 3.57 7.33 10.79
C LEU A 118 4.14 7.56 12.19
N LYS A 119 3.62 8.56 12.89
CA LYS A 119 3.99 8.86 14.28
C LYS A 119 3.67 7.72 15.23
N ASP A 120 2.46 7.18 15.17
CA ASP A 120 2.01 6.08 16.03
C ASP A 120 2.84 4.81 15.77
N ALA A 121 3.21 4.53 14.49
CA ALA A 121 4.09 3.42 14.15
C ALA A 121 5.49 3.58 14.75
N ALA A 122 6.07 4.80 14.67
CA ALA A 122 7.36 5.10 15.26
C ALA A 122 7.36 4.97 16.81
N GLU A 123 6.31 5.51 17.45
CA GLU A 123 6.15 5.40 18.90
C GLU A 123 6.01 3.95 19.36
N LEU A 124 5.17 3.16 18.67
CA LEU A 124 5.01 1.75 19.00
C LEU A 124 6.32 0.97 18.81
N HIS A 125 7.07 1.26 17.75
CA HIS A 125 8.38 0.63 17.53
C HIS A 125 9.32 0.86 18.73
N GLU A 126 9.40 2.08 19.23
CA GLU A 126 10.20 2.43 20.41
C GLU A 126 9.67 1.76 21.70
N TYR A 127 8.37 1.68 21.88
CA TYR A 127 7.78 1.00 23.05
C TYR A 127 8.07 -0.49 23.05
N LEU A 128 7.98 -1.16 21.89
CA LEU A 128 8.30 -2.58 21.75
C LEU A 128 9.78 -2.85 22.05
N ARG A 129 10.68 -1.94 21.66
CA ARG A 129 12.10 -2.01 22.00
C ARG A 129 12.34 -1.79 23.49
N THR A 130 11.75 -0.73 24.05
CA THR A 130 12.03 -0.28 25.41
C THR A 130 11.44 -1.21 26.47
N TYR A 131 10.16 -1.57 26.34
CA TYR A 131 9.46 -2.34 27.37
C TYR A 131 9.45 -3.85 27.09
N GLY A 132 9.42 -4.24 25.81
CA GLY A 132 9.39 -5.64 25.40
C GLY A 132 10.77 -6.27 25.22
N THR A 133 11.80 -5.46 25.02
CA THR A 133 13.16 -5.90 24.65
C THR A 133 13.13 -6.84 23.43
N LEU A 134 12.21 -6.57 22.50
CA LEU A 134 11.99 -7.39 21.32
C LEU A 134 13.05 -7.13 20.25
N LYS A 135 13.49 -8.19 19.60
CA LYS A 135 14.28 -8.11 18.38
C LYS A 135 13.40 -7.55 17.25
N ASP A 136 14.02 -6.89 16.29
CA ASP A 136 13.28 -6.25 15.19
C ASP A 136 12.42 -7.25 14.39
N GLN A 137 12.89 -8.47 14.19
CA GLN A 137 12.14 -9.54 13.52
C GLN A 137 10.91 -10.04 14.29
N ASP A 138 10.86 -9.84 15.61
CA ASP A 138 9.79 -10.32 16.49
C ASP A 138 8.67 -9.28 16.67
N LYS A 139 9.01 -7.99 16.50
CA LYS A 139 8.06 -6.89 16.68
C LYS A 139 6.82 -7.01 15.78
N PRO A 140 6.95 -7.30 14.45
CA PRO A 140 5.81 -7.47 13.57
C PRO A 140 4.89 -8.64 13.99
N LEU A 141 5.44 -9.70 14.52
CA LEU A 141 4.65 -10.85 15.03
C LEU A 141 3.79 -10.47 16.22
N VAL A 142 4.37 -9.73 17.19
CA VAL A 142 3.63 -9.25 18.36
C VAL A 142 2.49 -8.34 17.93
N VAL A 143 2.75 -7.39 17.04
CA VAL A 143 1.73 -6.48 16.49
C VAL A 143 0.64 -7.26 15.76
N ALA A 144 1.00 -8.17 14.86
CA ALA A 144 0.07 -8.99 14.09
C ALA A 144 -0.82 -9.86 15.00
N GLY A 145 -0.22 -10.50 15.99
CA GLY A 145 -0.95 -11.33 16.95
C GLY A 145 -1.93 -10.53 17.79
N ILE A 146 -1.55 -9.33 18.25
CA ILE A 146 -2.45 -8.45 19.00
C ILE A 146 -3.60 -7.96 18.12
N LEU A 147 -3.34 -7.56 16.87
CA LEU A 147 -4.40 -7.12 15.95
C LEU A 147 -5.40 -8.25 15.64
N LEU A 148 -4.93 -9.49 15.47
CA LEU A 148 -5.82 -10.66 15.34
C LEU A 148 -6.66 -10.89 16.59
N ALA A 149 -6.09 -10.71 17.79
CA ALA A 149 -6.83 -10.83 19.04
C ALA A 149 -7.87 -9.73 19.20
N LEU A 150 -7.55 -8.50 18.82
CA LEU A 150 -8.49 -7.36 18.83
C LEU A 150 -9.68 -7.59 17.89
N ASP A 151 -9.47 -8.23 16.74
CA ASP A 151 -10.54 -8.55 15.80
C ASP A 151 -11.54 -9.59 16.37
N GLU A 152 -11.15 -10.37 17.40
CA GLU A 152 -12.07 -11.26 18.12
C GLU A 152 -13.01 -10.55 19.12
N ILE A 153 -12.79 -9.26 19.41
CA ILE A 153 -13.69 -8.49 20.29
C ILE A 153 -15.12 -8.48 19.73
N GLU A 154 -15.28 -8.33 18.41
CA GLU A 154 -16.60 -8.33 17.76
C GLU A 154 -17.40 -9.61 17.98
N PHE A 155 -16.69 -10.71 18.14
CA PHE A 155 -17.29 -12.05 18.30
C PHE A 155 -17.39 -12.47 19.76
N GLY A 156 -17.04 -11.60 20.71
CA GLY A 156 -17.01 -11.91 22.15
C GLY A 156 -15.89 -12.87 22.56
N GLY A 157 -14.94 -13.14 21.67
CA GLY A 157 -13.81 -14.05 21.94
C GLY A 157 -12.64 -13.41 22.70
N PHE A 158 -12.64 -12.08 22.85
CA PHE A 158 -11.60 -11.34 23.54
C PHE A 158 -12.11 -10.05 24.19
N SER A 159 -11.48 -9.64 25.28
CA SER A 159 -11.70 -8.33 25.92
C SER A 159 -10.38 -7.79 26.45
N ILE A 160 -10.07 -6.53 26.15
CA ILE A 160 -8.87 -5.85 26.65
C ILE A 160 -8.84 -5.82 28.19
N ASN A 161 -10.02 -5.65 28.81
CA ASN A 161 -10.14 -5.64 30.27
C ASN A 161 -9.79 -6.99 30.93
N SER A 162 -9.76 -8.08 30.15
CA SER A 162 -9.30 -9.38 30.66
C SER A 162 -7.80 -9.41 30.93
N LEU A 163 -7.01 -8.53 30.34
CA LEU A 163 -5.58 -8.42 30.54
C LEU A 163 -5.29 -7.77 31.90
N THR A 164 -4.97 -8.58 32.89
CA THR A 164 -4.84 -8.15 34.30
C THR A 164 -3.41 -8.27 34.84
N GLY A 165 -2.47 -8.82 34.05
CA GLY A 165 -1.12 -9.10 34.51
C GLY A 165 -1.01 -10.31 35.42
N ASP A 166 -2.05 -11.19 35.44
CA ASP A 166 -2.04 -12.44 36.21
C ASP A 166 -0.87 -13.34 35.75
N GLN A 167 -0.13 -13.90 36.69
CA GLN A 167 1.04 -14.74 36.41
C GLN A 167 0.72 -16.26 36.48
N THR A 168 -0.54 -16.60 36.79
CA THR A 168 -0.97 -18.01 36.84
C THR A 168 -0.90 -18.63 35.45
N PRO A 169 -0.28 -19.77 35.24
CA PRO A 169 -0.25 -20.47 33.96
C PRO A 169 -1.65 -20.66 33.38
N GLY A 170 -1.85 -20.31 32.10
CA GLY A 170 -3.12 -20.32 31.42
C GLY A 170 -3.99 -19.05 31.61
N MET A 171 -3.61 -18.17 32.54
CA MET A 171 -4.34 -16.92 32.85
C MET A 171 -3.52 -15.65 32.56
N ARG A 172 -2.28 -15.80 32.14
CA ARG A 172 -1.40 -14.66 31.78
C ARG A 172 -1.98 -13.90 30.59
N ASP A 173 -1.58 -12.66 30.43
CA ASP A 173 -2.05 -11.82 29.34
C ASP A 173 -1.73 -12.43 27.96
N GLY A 174 -0.53 -13.03 27.79
CA GLY A 174 -0.18 -13.75 26.58
C GLY A 174 -1.02 -15.01 26.33
N ASP A 175 -1.45 -15.72 27.39
CA ASP A 175 -2.32 -16.89 27.24
C ASP A 175 -3.70 -16.45 26.69
N LYS A 176 -4.25 -15.33 27.18
CA LYS A 176 -5.52 -14.77 26.73
C LYS A 176 -5.46 -14.27 25.29
N LEU A 177 -4.38 -13.56 24.93
CA LEU A 177 -4.14 -13.14 23.54
C LEU A 177 -4.01 -14.32 22.59
N MET A 178 -3.25 -15.35 22.95
CA MET A 178 -3.10 -16.56 22.13
C MET A 178 -4.41 -17.33 21.96
N ASN A 179 -5.24 -17.40 23.00
CA ASN A 179 -6.57 -17.98 22.88
C ASN A 179 -7.45 -17.21 21.89
N ALA A 180 -7.38 -15.87 21.90
CA ALA A 180 -8.07 -15.02 20.93
C ALA A 180 -7.52 -15.23 19.50
N VAL A 181 -6.20 -15.26 19.32
CA VAL A 181 -5.57 -15.57 18.01
C VAL A 181 -6.05 -16.92 17.50
N LYS A 182 -6.05 -17.98 18.34
CA LYS A 182 -6.54 -19.31 17.98
C LYS A 182 -8.03 -19.27 17.56
N GLY A 183 -8.85 -18.53 18.30
CA GLY A 183 -10.26 -18.28 17.96
C GLY A 183 -10.39 -17.65 16.59
N ARG A 184 -9.63 -16.59 16.31
CA ARG A 184 -9.66 -15.85 15.05
C ARG A 184 -9.24 -16.71 13.86
N LEU A 185 -8.14 -17.47 13.98
CA LEU A 185 -7.69 -18.39 12.92
C LEU A 185 -8.74 -19.47 12.64
N THR A 186 -9.41 -19.98 13.67
CA THR A 186 -10.48 -20.97 13.51
C THR A 186 -11.69 -20.38 12.78
N ARG A 187 -12.10 -19.19 13.16
CA ARG A 187 -13.23 -18.47 12.56
C ARG A 187 -12.98 -18.09 11.10
N SER A 188 -11.72 -17.83 10.77
CA SER A 188 -11.27 -17.55 9.40
C SER A 188 -11.14 -18.80 8.52
N ASN A 189 -11.44 -20.00 9.06
CA ASN A 189 -11.30 -21.27 8.36
C ASN A 189 -9.87 -21.49 7.79
N VAL A 190 -8.85 -21.04 8.52
CA VAL A 190 -7.47 -21.26 8.12
C VAL A 190 -7.18 -22.75 8.10
N GLY A 191 -6.80 -23.24 6.96
CA GLY A 191 -6.47 -24.66 6.76
C GLY A 191 -5.37 -24.87 5.73
N PRO A 192 -4.77 -26.03 5.67
CA PRO A 192 -4.96 -27.22 6.55
C PRO A 192 -4.46 -27.02 8.00
N ASP A 193 -4.74 -27.94 8.90
CA ASP A 193 -4.36 -27.83 10.32
C ASP A 193 -2.86 -27.57 10.51
N ALA A 194 -2.00 -28.20 9.73
CA ALA A 194 -0.55 -27.96 9.77
C ALA A 194 -0.17 -26.49 9.52
N LYS A 195 -0.93 -25.76 8.68
CA LYS A 195 -0.74 -24.33 8.47
C LYS A 195 -1.15 -23.53 9.69
N LYS A 196 -2.28 -23.89 10.29
CA LYS A 196 -2.76 -23.25 11.52
C LYS A 196 -1.79 -23.45 12.67
N ASP A 197 -1.28 -24.67 12.83
CA ASP A 197 -0.28 -25.00 13.88
C ASP A 197 1.01 -24.20 13.67
N LYS A 198 1.46 -24.06 12.42
CA LYS A 198 2.63 -23.25 12.09
C LYS A 198 2.43 -21.78 12.46
N LEU A 199 1.27 -21.19 12.13
CA LEU A 199 0.93 -19.81 12.51
C LEU A 199 0.89 -19.65 14.04
N LEU A 200 0.27 -20.58 14.75
CA LEU A 200 0.23 -20.56 16.22
C LEU A 200 1.63 -20.67 16.84
N ALA A 201 2.52 -21.45 16.24
CA ALA A 201 3.91 -21.55 16.69
C ALA A 201 4.66 -20.21 16.56
N GLU A 202 4.46 -19.46 15.46
CA GLU A 202 5.07 -18.14 15.28
C GLU A 202 4.50 -17.11 16.28
N PHE A 203 3.20 -17.09 16.52
CA PHE A 203 2.58 -16.22 17.51
C PHE A 203 2.83 -16.63 18.97
N ALA A 204 3.43 -17.80 19.22
CA ALA A 204 3.73 -18.28 20.57
C ALA A 204 4.63 -17.32 21.38
N ILE A 205 5.34 -16.40 20.72
CA ILE A 205 6.10 -15.32 21.37
C ILE A 205 5.25 -14.52 22.36
N LEU A 206 3.95 -14.35 22.11
CA LEU A 206 3.02 -13.68 23.03
C LEU A 206 2.94 -14.39 24.39
N GLN A 207 2.99 -15.73 24.39
CA GLN A 207 2.96 -16.54 25.61
C GLN A 207 4.34 -16.76 26.21
N THR A 208 5.36 -17.01 25.37
CA THR A 208 6.67 -17.52 25.80
C THR A 208 7.61 -16.42 26.26
N SER A 209 7.40 -15.18 25.80
CA SER A 209 8.23 -14.05 26.23
C SER A 209 7.88 -13.65 27.67
N PHE A 210 8.83 -13.88 28.60
CA PHE A 210 8.69 -13.48 29.99
C PHE A 210 8.50 -11.96 30.12
N ARG A 211 9.31 -11.18 29.40
CA ARG A 211 9.26 -9.71 29.43
C ARG A 211 7.92 -9.12 29.01
N LEU A 212 7.24 -9.76 28.06
CA LEU A 212 5.93 -9.29 27.58
C LEU A 212 4.81 -9.55 28.61
N ASN A 213 4.95 -10.58 29.45
CA ASN A 213 3.93 -11.03 30.38
C ASN A 213 4.12 -10.54 31.81
N GLU A 214 5.30 -10.04 32.17
CA GLU A 214 5.60 -9.50 33.50
C GLU A 214 5.09 -8.05 33.62
N VAL A 215 4.59 -7.68 34.79
CA VAL A 215 4.18 -6.29 35.05
C VAL A 215 5.43 -5.40 35.07
N ASN A 216 5.47 -4.44 34.17
CA ASN A 216 6.54 -3.45 34.10
C ASN A 216 6.29 -2.34 35.13
N GLU A 217 7.26 -2.05 35.97
CA GLU A 217 7.15 -1.04 37.05
C GLU A 217 6.81 0.36 36.51
N THR A 218 7.39 0.75 35.36
CA THR A 218 7.15 2.08 34.75
C THR A 218 5.73 2.17 34.18
N LEU A 219 5.24 1.10 33.55
CA LEU A 219 3.92 1.06 32.93
C LEU A 219 2.79 0.78 33.94
N GLY A 220 3.08 0.19 35.09
CA GLY A 220 2.08 -0.30 36.05
C GLY A 220 1.19 -1.43 35.50
N LYS A 221 1.57 -2.02 34.37
CA LYS A 221 0.85 -3.10 33.65
C LYS A 221 1.86 -3.92 32.82
N THR A 222 1.39 -5.04 32.24
CA THR A 222 2.22 -5.80 31.33
C THR A 222 2.46 -5.04 30.02
N PRO A 223 3.61 -5.19 29.36
CA PRO A 223 3.82 -4.66 28.02
C PRO A 223 2.75 -5.13 27.01
N LEU A 224 2.29 -6.37 27.07
CA LEU A 224 1.20 -6.87 26.22
C LEU A 224 -0.09 -6.07 26.38
N LYS A 225 -0.49 -5.79 27.61
CA LYS A 225 -1.65 -4.96 27.86
C LYS A 225 -1.47 -3.55 27.28
N PHE A 226 -0.31 -2.95 27.54
CA PHE A 226 0.02 -1.61 27.05
C PHE A 226 -0.03 -1.54 25.51
N TYR A 227 0.61 -2.50 24.81
CA TYR A 227 0.58 -2.53 23.33
C TYR A 227 -0.82 -2.82 22.79
N THR A 228 -1.61 -3.65 23.50
CA THR A 228 -3.00 -3.94 23.08
C THR A 228 -3.88 -2.71 23.19
N GLU A 229 -3.77 -1.94 24.27
CA GLU A 229 -4.47 -0.67 24.43
C GLU A 229 -4.02 0.36 23.38
N PHE A 230 -2.73 0.49 23.15
CA PHE A 230 -2.17 1.39 22.14
C PHE A 230 -2.68 1.05 20.73
N LEU A 231 -2.54 -0.22 20.33
CA LEU A 231 -3.01 -0.66 19.01
C LEU A 231 -4.51 -0.54 18.85
N TYR A 232 -5.29 -0.74 19.89
CA TYR A 232 -6.73 -0.56 19.85
C TYR A 232 -7.09 0.91 19.58
N GLU A 233 -6.52 1.86 20.33
CA GLU A 233 -6.87 3.27 20.23
C GLU A 233 -6.32 3.94 18.95
N HIS A 234 -5.09 3.64 18.57
CA HIS A 234 -4.41 4.35 17.48
C HIS A 234 -4.52 3.66 16.11
N VAL A 235 -4.75 2.35 16.08
CA VAL A 235 -4.73 1.58 14.83
C VAL A 235 -6.08 0.90 14.58
N PHE A 236 -6.52 0.03 15.48
CA PHE A 236 -7.66 -0.86 15.25
C PHE A 236 -8.99 -0.11 15.10
N ARG A 237 -9.26 0.87 15.94
CA ARG A 237 -10.49 1.69 15.84
C ARG A 237 -10.55 2.43 14.51
N ASN A 238 -9.43 2.96 14.05
CA ASN A 238 -9.37 3.68 12.76
C ASN A 238 -9.66 2.75 11.58
N ILE A 239 -9.15 1.51 11.61
CA ILE A 239 -9.44 0.50 10.59
C ILE A 239 -10.92 0.15 10.52
N LYS A 240 -11.56 0.03 11.68
CA LYS A 240 -12.91 -0.50 11.80
C LYS A 240 -14.00 0.54 11.49
N TYR A 241 -13.78 1.79 11.83
CA TYR A 241 -14.80 2.83 11.78
C TYR A 241 -14.65 3.81 10.60
N GLN A 242 -13.57 3.76 9.84
CA GLN A 242 -13.43 4.60 8.66
C GLN A 242 -14.11 3.97 7.44
N LYS A 243 -14.98 4.75 6.79
CA LYS A 243 -15.67 4.37 5.55
C LYS A 243 -14.78 4.47 4.31
N THR A 244 -13.52 4.91 4.47
CA THR A 244 -12.60 5.10 3.35
C THR A 244 -11.91 3.80 2.98
N SER A 245 -11.68 3.61 1.67
CA SER A 245 -10.97 2.48 1.07
C SER A 245 -9.46 2.43 1.38
N GLU A 246 -8.99 3.28 2.31
CA GLU A 246 -7.57 3.36 2.62
C GLU A 246 -7.07 2.17 3.44
N ASP A 247 -5.94 1.64 3.03
CA ASP A 247 -5.27 0.54 3.72
C ASP A 247 -4.43 1.05 4.90
N PHE A 248 -5.09 1.43 5.99
CA PHE A 248 -4.43 1.86 7.22
C PHE A 248 -3.49 0.79 7.80
N ILE A 249 -3.88 -0.48 7.73
CA ILE A 249 -3.03 -1.58 8.21
C ILE A 249 -1.76 -1.66 7.38
N GLY A 250 -1.89 -1.59 6.05
CA GLY A 250 -0.74 -1.66 5.15
C GLY A 250 0.21 -0.48 5.33
N ARG A 251 -0.31 0.74 5.50
CA ARG A 251 0.50 1.93 5.78
C ARG A 251 1.19 1.82 7.13
N PHE A 252 0.46 1.45 8.17
CA PHE A 252 1.02 1.25 9.50
C PHE A 252 2.13 0.19 9.48
N TYR A 253 1.90 -0.98 8.86
CA TYR A 253 2.92 -2.00 8.75
C TYR A 253 4.09 -1.59 7.87
N GLY A 254 3.85 -0.88 6.76
CA GLY A 254 4.90 -0.37 5.89
C GLY A 254 5.86 0.54 6.65
N GLU A 255 5.32 1.49 7.40
CA GLU A 255 6.11 2.39 8.23
C GLU A 255 6.75 1.67 9.41
N PHE A 256 5.97 0.86 10.13
CA PHE A 256 6.45 0.07 11.26
C PHE A 256 7.64 -0.83 10.87
N MET A 257 7.59 -1.46 9.69
CA MET A 257 8.67 -2.30 9.19
C MET A 257 9.89 -1.49 8.71
N SER A 258 9.71 -0.23 8.27
CA SER A 258 10.83 0.63 7.90
C SER A 258 11.76 0.92 9.08
N TYR A 259 11.21 1.01 10.29
CA TYR A 259 11.99 1.13 11.54
C TYR A 259 12.64 -0.17 12.00
N SER A 260 12.11 -1.33 11.59
CA SER A 260 12.66 -2.64 11.97
C SER A 260 13.91 -3.03 11.18
N GLY A 261 14.25 -2.28 10.14
CA GLY A 261 15.37 -2.52 9.23
C GLY A 261 16.53 -1.53 9.39
N GLY A 262 16.88 -1.10 10.59
CA GLY A 262 17.85 -0.03 10.91
C GLY A 262 19.19 -0.02 10.16
N ASP A 263 19.56 -1.07 9.42
CA ASP A 263 20.73 -1.12 8.54
C ASP A 263 20.45 -1.92 7.24
N GLY A 264 19.22 -2.07 6.79
CA GLY A 264 18.87 -2.67 5.48
C GLY A 264 19.47 -4.07 5.17
N GLN A 265 20.43 -4.51 5.98
CA GLN A 265 21.21 -5.72 5.76
C GLN A 265 20.86 -6.89 6.71
N THR A 266 20.18 -6.62 7.83
CA THR A 266 20.01 -7.65 8.86
C THR A 266 18.90 -8.64 8.56
N LEU A 267 17.93 -8.31 7.73
CA LEU A 267 16.81 -9.20 7.38
C LEU A 267 16.70 -9.54 5.89
N GLY A 268 17.38 -8.81 5.00
CA GLY A 268 17.26 -8.99 3.54
C GLY A 268 15.83 -8.78 3.02
N ILE A 269 14.95 -8.19 3.82
CA ILE A 269 13.54 -7.97 3.50
C ILE A 269 13.37 -6.51 3.11
N ILE A 270 13.09 -6.29 1.83
CA ILE A 270 12.75 -4.97 1.30
C ILE A 270 11.24 -4.97 1.06
N LEU A 271 10.51 -4.23 1.90
CA LEU A 271 9.08 -4.07 1.69
C LEU A 271 8.81 -3.16 0.50
N THR A 272 7.93 -3.61 -0.38
CA THR A 272 7.51 -2.81 -1.53
C THR A 272 6.55 -1.71 -1.08
N PRO A 273 6.86 -0.43 -1.32
CA PRO A 273 5.96 0.67 -0.98
C PRO A 273 4.60 0.50 -1.66
N ARG A 274 3.53 0.87 -0.97
CA ARG A 274 2.15 0.69 -1.44
C ARG A 274 1.91 1.27 -2.83
N HIS A 275 2.36 2.49 -3.08
CA HIS A 275 2.18 3.14 -4.38
C HIS A 275 2.85 2.37 -5.54
N ILE A 276 3.94 1.63 -5.26
CA ILE A 276 4.57 0.74 -6.25
C ILE A 276 3.73 -0.52 -6.45
N CYS A 277 3.18 -1.10 -5.37
CA CYS A 277 2.27 -2.23 -5.49
C CYS A 277 1.04 -1.87 -6.35
N ASP A 278 0.44 -0.70 -6.09
CA ASP A 278 -0.71 -0.21 -6.83
C ASP A 278 -0.35 0.07 -8.31
N LEU A 279 0.79 0.74 -8.57
CA LEU A 279 1.30 0.96 -9.94
C LEU A 279 1.49 -0.37 -10.69
N MET A 280 2.09 -1.37 -10.06
CA MET A 280 2.32 -2.66 -10.72
C MET A 280 1.00 -3.39 -11.01
N CYS A 281 0.00 -3.27 -10.14
CA CYS A 281 -1.35 -3.77 -10.40
C CYS A 281 -2.02 -3.08 -11.60
N GLU A 282 -1.80 -1.76 -11.75
CA GLU A 282 -2.29 -0.99 -12.91
C GLU A 282 -1.57 -1.39 -14.20
N LEU A 283 -0.24 -1.53 -14.18
CA LEU A 283 0.56 -1.88 -15.36
C LEU A 283 0.18 -3.23 -15.98
N VAL A 284 -0.21 -4.19 -15.14
CA VAL A 284 -0.70 -5.50 -15.64
C VAL A 284 -2.22 -5.54 -15.79
N ASP A 285 -2.90 -4.43 -15.61
CA ASP A 285 -4.36 -4.25 -15.77
C ASP A 285 -5.17 -5.36 -15.09
N ILE A 286 -4.99 -5.50 -13.77
CA ILE A 286 -5.68 -6.53 -12.98
C ILE A 286 -7.20 -6.36 -13.07
N GLN A 287 -7.92 -7.44 -13.41
CA GLN A 287 -9.37 -7.53 -13.53
C GLN A 287 -9.99 -8.41 -12.43
N PRO A 288 -11.31 -8.32 -12.17
CA PRO A 288 -11.98 -9.08 -11.10
C PRO A 288 -11.93 -10.60 -11.24
N ASP A 289 -11.74 -11.12 -12.45
CA ASP A 289 -11.66 -12.54 -12.76
C ASP A 289 -10.23 -13.08 -12.86
N ASP A 290 -9.21 -12.24 -12.71
CA ASP A 290 -7.83 -12.67 -12.64
C ASP A 290 -7.54 -13.51 -11.39
N THR A 291 -6.57 -14.40 -11.51
CA THR A 291 -5.95 -15.09 -10.38
C THR A 291 -4.52 -14.59 -10.24
N VAL A 292 -4.18 -14.07 -9.07
CA VAL A 292 -2.91 -13.37 -8.80
C VAL A 292 -1.97 -14.27 -8.01
N LEU A 293 -0.71 -14.33 -8.44
CA LEU A 293 0.39 -15.03 -7.78
C LEU A 293 1.49 -14.06 -7.36
N ASP A 294 1.82 -14.07 -6.07
CA ASP A 294 3.01 -13.41 -5.51
C ASP A 294 3.93 -14.46 -4.86
N PRO A 295 5.01 -14.88 -5.52
CA PRO A 295 5.84 -15.98 -5.05
C PRO A 295 6.85 -15.60 -3.96
N THR A 296 6.95 -14.32 -3.60
CA THR A 296 7.83 -13.78 -2.55
C THR A 296 7.07 -12.74 -1.73
N CYS A 297 5.92 -13.17 -1.19
CA CYS A 297 4.87 -12.23 -0.80
C CYS A 297 5.18 -11.37 0.44
N GLY A 298 6.23 -11.65 1.20
CA GLY A 298 6.60 -10.84 2.36
C GLY A 298 5.42 -10.65 3.32
N THR A 299 4.96 -9.41 3.47
CA THR A 299 3.76 -9.05 4.25
C THR A 299 2.45 -9.10 3.46
N ALA A 300 2.46 -9.63 2.24
CA ALA A 300 1.36 -9.70 1.28
C ALA A 300 0.96 -8.35 0.64
N GLY A 301 1.88 -7.40 0.52
CA GLY A 301 1.61 -6.07 -0.03
C GLY A 301 0.99 -6.09 -1.42
N PHE A 302 1.55 -6.86 -2.37
CA PHE A 302 0.99 -7.00 -3.71
C PHE A 302 -0.39 -7.67 -3.72
N LEU A 303 -0.59 -8.73 -2.93
CA LEU A 303 -1.88 -9.40 -2.86
C LEU A 303 -2.98 -8.51 -2.29
N ILE A 304 -2.64 -7.62 -1.36
CA ILE A 304 -3.55 -6.63 -0.80
C ILE A 304 -3.91 -5.57 -1.83
N SER A 305 -2.92 -5.04 -2.58
CA SER A 305 -3.17 -4.09 -3.67
C SER A 305 -4.03 -4.70 -4.78
N ALA A 306 -3.71 -5.93 -5.19
CA ALA A 306 -4.49 -6.67 -6.15
C ALA A 306 -5.93 -6.90 -5.69
N MET A 307 -6.11 -7.36 -4.43
CA MET A 307 -7.43 -7.56 -3.83
C MET A 307 -8.26 -6.27 -3.83
N HIS A 308 -7.66 -5.15 -3.44
CA HIS A 308 -8.32 -3.85 -3.40
C HIS A 308 -8.81 -3.45 -4.82
N ARG A 309 -7.93 -3.52 -5.84
CA ARG A 309 -8.29 -3.22 -7.22
C ARG A 309 -9.41 -4.13 -7.72
N MET A 310 -9.27 -5.44 -7.55
CA MET A 310 -10.27 -6.43 -7.97
C MET A 310 -11.63 -6.19 -7.32
N LEU A 311 -11.66 -5.91 -5.99
CA LEU A 311 -12.89 -5.62 -5.26
C LEU A 311 -13.55 -4.30 -5.68
N THR A 312 -12.76 -3.30 -6.07
CA THR A 312 -13.26 -2.01 -6.59
C THR A 312 -13.93 -2.19 -7.95
N LEU A 313 -13.40 -3.07 -8.78
CA LEU A 313 -13.91 -3.35 -10.12
C LEU A 313 -15.01 -4.42 -10.14
N ALA A 314 -15.21 -5.18 -9.05
CA ALA A 314 -16.16 -6.28 -8.98
C ALA A 314 -17.62 -5.78 -8.85
N ASP A 315 -18.47 -6.25 -9.76
CA ASP A 315 -19.88 -5.86 -9.85
C ASP A 315 -20.79 -6.61 -8.86
N THR A 316 -20.41 -7.84 -8.48
CA THR A 316 -21.29 -8.71 -7.68
C THR A 316 -20.63 -9.21 -6.40
N ASP A 317 -21.45 -9.50 -5.38
CA ASP A 317 -20.99 -10.10 -4.13
C ASP A 317 -20.39 -11.51 -4.33
N ALA A 318 -20.85 -12.23 -5.37
CA ALA A 318 -20.28 -13.52 -5.73
C ALA A 318 -18.83 -13.38 -6.22
N GLN A 319 -18.54 -12.38 -7.07
CA GLN A 319 -17.18 -12.06 -7.50
C GLN A 319 -16.32 -11.66 -6.30
N LYS A 320 -16.78 -10.73 -5.47
CA LYS A 320 -16.07 -10.28 -4.25
C LYS A 320 -15.71 -11.44 -3.33
N LYS A 321 -16.62 -12.39 -3.16
CA LYS A 321 -16.39 -13.60 -2.37
C LYS A 321 -15.37 -14.54 -3.03
N ASN A 322 -15.41 -14.67 -4.36
CA ASN A 322 -14.47 -15.51 -5.11
C ASN A 322 -13.04 -14.93 -5.05
N ILE A 323 -12.89 -13.60 -5.25
CA ILE A 323 -11.62 -12.89 -5.12
C ILE A 323 -10.96 -13.24 -3.80
N LYS A 324 -11.66 -13.02 -2.68
CA LYS A 324 -11.14 -13.27 -1.34
C LYS A 324 -10.84 -14.74 -1.02
N LYS A 325 -11.50 -15.69 -1.66
CA LYS A 325 -11.38 -17.11 -1.31
C LYS A 325 -10.43 -17.89 -2.18
N LYS A 326 -10.27 -17.50 -3.46
CA LYS A 326 -9.66 -18.38 -4.46
C LYS A 326 -8.60 -17.74 -5.33
N GLN A 327 -8.64 -16.41 -5.51
CA GLN A 327 -7.91 -15.75 -6.58
C GLN A 327 -6.57 -15.14 -6.16
N LEU A 328 -6.24 -15.15 -4.87
CA LEU A 328 -5.02 -14.54 -4.35
C LEU A 328 -4.11 -15.64 -3.76
N HIS A 329 -2.95 -15.87 -4.37
CA HIS A 329 -2.00 -16.89 -3.99
C HIS A 329 -0.65 -16.27 -3.66
N GLY A 330 0.00 -16.73 -2.58
CA GLY A 330 1.32 -16.25 -2.18
C GLY A 330 2.20 -17.36 -1.63
N TYR A 331 3.51 -17.19 -1.84
CA TYR A 331 4.55 -18.00 -1.21
C TYR A 331 5.48 -17.11 -0.40
N GLU A 332 5.88 -17.59 0.77
CA GLU A 332 6.85 -16.92 1.63
C GLU A 332 7.78 -17.94 2.28
N LEU A 333 9.07 -17.70 2.17
CA LEU A 333 10.09 -18.59 2.72
C LEU A 333 10.21 -18.48 4.24
N GLN A 334 10.17 -17.22 4.74
CA GLN A 334 10.38 -16.94 6.16
C GLN A 334 9.08 -17.11 6.94
N SER A 335 9.10 -17.99 7.94
CA SER A 335 7.88 -18.35 8.70
C SER A 335 7.28 -17.18 9.49
N ASN A 336 8.12 -16.28 10.02
CA ASN A 336 7.67 -15.06 10.69
C ASN A 336 6.95 -14.10 9.74
N MET A 337 7.49 -13.86 8.54
CA MET A 337 6.86 -13.01 7.52
C MET A 337 5.58 -13.64 6.98
N PHE A 338 5.58 -14.97 6.77
CA PHE A 338 4.38 -15.72 6.43
C PHE A 338 3.27 -15.55 7.47
N ALA A 339 3.60 -15.54 8.77
CA ALA A 339 2.60 -15.32 9.82
C ALA A 339 2.03 -13.90 9.80
N VAL A 340 2.88 -12.89 9.55
CA VAL A 340 2.45 -11.50 9.37
C VAL A 340 1.58 -11.34 8.12
N ALA A 341 1.98 -11.94 6.99
CA ALA A 341 1.18 -11.95 5.76
C ALA A 341 -0.20 -12.56 5.96
N ALA A 342 -0.25 -13.73 6.62
CA ALA A 342 -1.51 -14.40 6.91
C ALA A 342 -2.42 -13.53 7.80
N ALA A 343 -1.87 -12.90 8.85
CA ALA A 343 -2.62 -11.97 9.69
C ALA A 343 -3.18 -10.79 8.89
N ASN A 344 -2.35 -10.20 8.04
CA ASN A 344 -2.75 -9.08 7.17
C ASN A 344 -3.91 -9.44 6.25
N MET A 345 -3.88 -10.60 5.63
CA MET A 345 -4.96 -11.09 4.77
C MET A 345 -6.24 -11.38 5.58
N ILE A 346 -6.11 -12.04 6.74
CA ILE A 346 -7.23 -12.39 7.62
C ILE A 346 -7.96 -11.13 8.12
N LEU A 347 -7.22 -10.09 8.55
CA LEU A 347 -7.80 -8.83 9.02
C LEU A 347 -8.60 -8.10 7.93
N ARG A 348 -8.29 -8.36 6.65
CA ARG A 348 -9.04 -7.85 5.49
C ARG A 348 -10.16 -8.77 5.02
N LYS A 349 -10.49 -9.76 5.86
CA LYS A 349 -11.56 -10.74 5.60
C LYS A 349 -11.29 -11.63 4.37
N ASP A 350 -10.02 -11.83 4.03
CA ASP A 350 -9.59 -12.95 3.19
C ASP A 350 -9.55 -14.21 4.07
N GLY A 351 -10.70 -14.91 4.10
CA GLY A 351 -10.92 -15.99 5.06
C GLY A 351 -10.09 -17.25 4.80
N ASN A 352 -9.50 -17.45 3.62
CA ASN A 352 -8.81 -18.70 3.31
C ASN A 352 -7.32 -18.54 3.10
N SER A 353 -6.84 -17.30 2.96
CA SER A 353 -5.44 -16.98 2.73
C SER A 353 -4.68 -18.12 2.02
N ASN A 354 -4.69 -18.13 0.67
CA ASN A 354 -3.98 -19.16 -0.12
C ASN A 354 -2.47 -18.91 -0.11
N LEU A 355 -1.94 -18.60 1.09
CA LEU A 355 -0.52 -18.44 1.34
C LEU A 355 0.09 -19.78 1.74
N GLU A 356 1.31 -20.04 1.26
CA GLU A 356 2.10 -21.21 1.64
C GLU A 356 3.47 -20.77 2.16
N CYS A 357 3.89 -21.34 3.29
CA CYS A 357 5.23 -21.09 3.81
C CYS A 357 6.22 -22.13 3.26
N CYS A 358 6.92 -21.76 2.19
CA CYS A 358 7.87 -22.64 1.54
C CYS A 358 8.83 -21.86 0.62
N ASP A 359 9.87 -22.55 0.16
CA ASP A 359 10.76 -22.07 -0.88
C ASP A 359 10.08 -22.21 -2.24
N PHE A 360 9.78 -21.09 -2.89
CA PHE A 360 9.12 -21.07 -4.19
C PHE A 360 9.97 -21.69 -5.29
N LEU A 361 11.29 -21.47 -5.30
CA LEU A 361 12.19 -22.03 -6.33
C LEU A 361 12.24 -23.57 -6.31
N ARG A 362 11.81 -24.20 -5.21
CA ARG A 362 11.70 -25.66 -5.10
C ARG A 362 10.34 -26.21 -5.54
N LYS A 363 9.37 -25.35 -5.85
CA LYS A 363 8.08 -25.78 -6.40
C LYS A 363 8.23 -26.13 -7.88
N ASN A 364 7.52 -27.15 -8.32
CA ASN A 364 7.46 -27.45 -9.76
C ASN A 364 6.54 -26.41 -10.44
N PRO A 365 7.03 -25.62 -11.42
CA PRO A 365 6.21 -24.62 -12.11
C PRO A 365 4.90 -25.17 -12.66
N ALA A 366 4.91 -26.36 -13.27
CA ALA A 366 3.70 -26.99 -13.81
C ALA A 366 2.64 -27.27 -12.73
N GLN A 367 3.06 -27.59 -11.50
CA GLN A 367 2.12 -27.76 -10.39
C GLN A 367 1.57 -26.43 -9.87
N VAL A 368 2.39 -25.36 -9.86
CA VAL A 368 1.95 -24.02 -9.52
C VAL A 368 0.98 -23.50 -10.55
N GLN A 369 1.26 -23.72 -11.85
CA GLN A 369 0.40 -23.35 -12.97
C GLN A 369 -1.02 -23.93 -12.87
N MET A 370 -1.19 -25.09 -12.24
CA MET A 370 -2.52 -25.67 -11.99
C MET A 370 -3.42 -24.80 -11.09
N LYS A 371 -2.86 -23.81 -10.38
CA LYS A 371 -3.65 -22.81 -9.64
C LYS A 371 -4.36 -21.81 -10.57
N GLY A 372 -3.97 -21.76 -11.84
CA GLY A 372 -4.60 -20.93 -12.86
C GLY A 372 -4.24 -19.44 -12.75
N ALA A 373 -3.04 -19.10 -12.25
CA ALA A 373 -2.63 -17.71 -12.12
C ALA A 373 -2.46 -17.04 -13.48
N THR A 374 -3.21 -15.97 -13.70
CA THR A 374 -3.22 -15.13 -14.90
C THR A 374 -2.41 -13.86 -14.74
N VAL A 375 -2.06 -13.52 -13.49
CA VAL A 375 -1.23 -12.37 -13.15
C VAL A 375 -0.16 -12.78 -12.14
N GLY A 376 1.09 -12.40 -12.43
CA GLY A 376 2.23 -12.51 -11.51
C GLY A 376 2.69 -11.14 -11.03
N LEU A 377 2.84 -10.97 -9.71
CA LEU A 377 3.45 -9.79 -9.10
C LEU A 377 4.58 -10.25 -8.19
N MET A 378 5.75 -9.59 -8.26
CA MET A 378 6.89 -10.05 -7.48
C MET A 378 7.90 -8.94 -7.17
N ASN A 379 8.40 -8.97 -5.93
CA ASN A 379 9.63 -8.32 -5.51
C ASN A 379 10.54 -9.41 -4.91
N PRO A 380 11.45 -10.04 -5.70
CA PRO A 380 12.29 -11.11 -5.21
C PRO A 380 13.36 -10.58 -4.23
N PRO A 381 14.01 -11.44 -3.44
CA PRO A 381 15.15 -11.03 -2.63
C PRO A 381 16.30 -10.56 -3.52
N TYR A 382 16.93 -9.41 -3.15
CA TYR A 382 18.01 -8.82 -3.96
C TYR A 382 19.38 -9.36 -3.55
N SER A 383 20.26 -9.50 -4.55
CA SER A 383 21.69 -9.80 -4.36
C SER A 383 21.99 -11.08 -3.59
N GLN A 384 21.11 -12.06 -3.61
CA GLN A 384 21.35 -13.37 -2.99
C GLN A 384 22.14 -14.30 -3.92
N GLY A 385 22.01 -14.09 -5.23
CA GLY A 385 22.70 -14.91 -6.24
C GLY A 385 24.20 -14.67 -6.29
N THR A 386 24.95 -15.74 -6.48
CA THR A 386 26.40 -15.73 -6.69
C THR A 386 26.77 -16.56 -7.92
N LYS A 387 28.05 -16.47 -8.36
CA LYS A 387 28.53 -17.34 -9.45
C LYS A 387 28.50 -18.83 -9.06
N ALA A 388 28.60 -19.13 -7.78
CA ALA A 388 28.53 -20.50 -7.26
C ALA A 388 27.09 -20.97 -7.07
N ASP A 389 26.16 -20.03 -6.83
CA ASP A 389 24.73 -20.31 -6.66
C ASP A 389 23.91 -19.32 -7.53
N PRO A 390 23.84 -19.57 -8.84
CA PRO A 390 23.09 -18.70 -9.75
C PRO A 390 21.57 -18.84 -9.66
N GLU A 391 21.06 -19.88 -8.99
CA GLU A 391 19.63 -20.08 -8.78
C GLU A 391 19.02 -19.01 -7.87
N GLN A 392 19.84 -18.30 -7.10
CA GLN A 392 19.42 -17.19 -6.26
C GLN A 392 19.48 -15.82 -6.95
N TYR A 393 19.77 -15.75 -8.25
CA TYR A 393 19.66 -14.49 -9.01
C TYR A 393 18.19 -14.10 -9.20
N GLU A 394 17.91 -12.80 -9.20
CA GLU A 394 16.58 -12.25 -9.46
C GLU A 394 15.97 -12.76 -10.76
N LEU A 395 16.81 -12.98 -11.79
CA LEU A 395 16.39 -13.54 -13.08
C LEU A 395 15.89 -14.99 -12.98
N SER A 396 16.42 -15.79 -12.07
CA SER A 396 15.91 -17.14 -11.81
C SER A 396 14.49 -17.10 -11.21
N PHE A 397 14.25 -16.18 -10.28
CA PHE A 397 12.91 -15.96 -9.74
C PHE A 397 11.93 -15.50 -10.82
N ILE A 398 12.37 -14.62 -11.74
CA ILE A 398 11.55 -14.15 -12.86
C ILE A 398 11.19 -15.33 -13.78
N GLU A 399 12.17 -16.13 -14.22
CA GLU A 399 11.95 -17.29 -15.07
C GLU A 399 10.96 -18.26 -14.40
N HIS A 400 11.21 -18.61 -13.13
CA HIS A 400 10.36 -19.52 -12.38
C HIS A 400 8.93 -19.02 -12.18
N LEU A 401 8.76 -17.69 -11.96
CA LEU A 401 7.44 -17.08 -11.89
C LEU A 401 6.72 -17.21 -13.24
N LEU A 402 7.35 -16.78 -14.33
CA LEU A 402 6.74 -16.79 -15.66
C LEU A 402 6.33 -18.20 -16.09
N ASP A 403 7.19 -19.20 -15.84
CA ASP A 403 6.89 -20.62 -16.09
C ASP A 403 5.76 -21.17 -15.21
N SER A 404 5.47 -20.52 -14.09
CA SER A 404 4.39 -20.89 -13.17
C SER A 404 3.03 -20.25 -13.49
N LEU A 405 2.99 -19.34 -14.46
CA LEU A 405 1.75 -18.68 -14.88
C LEU A 405 1.08 -19.41 -16.05
N THR A 406 -0.20 -19.16 -16.25
CA THR A 406 -0.94 -19.69 -17.40
C THR A 406 -0.51 -19.04 -18.71
N GLY A 407 -0.73 -19.69 -19.85
CA GLY A 407 -0.44 -19.09 -21.15
C GLY A 407 -1.22 -17.79 -21.37
N GLY A 408 -0.54 -16.73 -21.83
CA GLY A 408 -1.10 -15.40 -22.01
C GLY A 408 -1.27 -14.60 -20.72
N ALA A 409 -0.68 -15.05 -19.62
CA ALA A 409 -0.65 -14.32 -18.36
C ALA A 409 0.23 -13.07 -18.46
N ARG A 410 0.01 -12.13 -17.55
CA ARG A 410 0.76 -10.87 -17.43
C ARG A 410 1.53 -10.85 -16.13
N ALA A 411 2.74 -10.34 -16.15
CA ALA A 411 3.52 -10.22 -14.91
C ALA A 411 4.22 -8.86 -14.81
N ALA A 412 4.29 -8.33 -13.60
CA ALA A 412 5.14 -7.20 -13.27
C ALA A 412 6.09 -7.59 -12.13
N VAL A 413 7.38 -7.35 -12.31
CA VAL A 413 8.40 -7.65 -11.32
C VAL A 413 9.25 -6.42 -11.04
N ILE A 414 9.58 -6.18 -9.78
CA ILE A 414 10.49 -5.09 -9.41
C ILE A 414 11.81 -5.68 -8.96
N VAL A 415 12.89 -5.25 -9.61
CA VAL A 415 14.24 -5.77 -9.42
C VAL A 415 15.28 -4.65 -9.52
N PRO A 416 16.52 -4.85 -9.02
CA PRO A 416 17.60 -3.90 -9.29
C PRO A 416 17.83 -3.75 -10.79
N GLN A 417 18.15 -2.54 -11.26
CA GLN A 417 18.48 -2.27 -12.65
C GLN A 417 19.65 -3.18 -13.15
N SER A 418 20.57 -3.53 -12.25
CA SER A 418 21.67 -4.46 -12.55
C SER A 418 21.20 -5.82 -13.04
N SER A 419 20.08 -6.34 -12.54
CA SER A 419 19.50 -7.61 -13.00
C SER A 419 19.10 -7.54 -14.48
N MET A 420 18.57 -6.39 -14.93
CA MET A 420 18.18 -6.19 -16.33
C MET A 420 19.39 -5.90 -17.24
N THR A 421 20.45 -5.26 -16.74
CA THR A 421 21.63 -4.87 -17.51
C THR A 421 22.82 -5.82 -17.35
N GLY A 422 22.78 -6.76 -16.43
CA GLY A 422 23.85 -7.71 -16.12
C GLY A 422 24.28 -8.57 -17.31
N LYS A 423 25.58 -8.87 -17.38
CA LYS A 423 26.23 -9.51 -18.54
C LYS A 423 27.02 -10.78 -18.19
N SER A 424 26.86 -11.31 -16.96
CA SER A 424 27.46 -12.60 -16.62
C SER A 424 26.89 -13.73 -17.49
N LYS A 425 27.63 -14.83 -17.63
CA LYS A 425 27.16 -15.98 -18.42
C LYS A 425 25.85 -16.54 -17.90
N ALA A 426 25.64 -16.58 -16.55
CA ALA A 426 24.42 -17.05 -15.95
C ALA A 426 23.24 -16.11 -16.23
N GLU A 427 23.42 -14.80 -16.05
CA GLU A 427 22.38 -13.80 -16.35
C GLU A 427 21.97 -13.82 -17.83
N GLN A 428 22.95 -13.97 -18.74
CA GLN A 428 22.67 -14.08 -20.17
C GLN A 428 21.88 -15.37 -20.49
N ALA A 429 22.15 -16.47 -19.79
CA ALA A 429 21.42 -17.74 -19.96
C ALA A 429 19.95 -17.57 -19.53
N PHE A 430 19.70 -17.00 -18.34
CA PHE A 430 18.34 -16.71 -17.87
C PHE A 430 17.60 -15.78 -18.84
N LYS A 431 18.18 -14.67 -19.23
CA LYS A 431 17.58 -13.73 -20.20
C LYS A 431 17.23 -14.40 -21.52
N LYS A 432 18.13 -15.25 -22.04
CA LYS A 432 17.87 -16.00 -23.28
C LYS A 432 16.70 -16.96 -23.11
N ASN A 433 16.59 -17.67 -21.98
CA ASN A 433 15.50 -18.59 -21.72
C ASN A 433 14.18 -17.84 -21.55
N ILE A 434 14.13 -16.77 -20.75
CA ILE A 434 12.96 -15.92 -20.56
C ILE A 434 12.47 -15.43 -21.93
N MET A 435 13.34 -14.79 -22.72
CA MET A 435 12.98 -14.19 -24.02
C MET A 435 12.65 -15.22 -25.11
N LYS A 436 12.89 -16.50 -24.88
CA LYS A 436 12.50 -17.57 -25.79
C LYS A 436 11.02 -17.94 -25.67
N HIS A 437 10.46 -17.80 -24.48
CA HIS A 437 9.11 -18.26 -24.15
C HIS A 437 8.16 -17.15 -23.74
N HIS A 438 8.69 -15.98 -23.35
CA HIS A 438 7.95 -14.84 -22.81
C HIS A 438 8.36 -13.54 -23.52
N THR A 439 7.49 -12.54 -23.46
CA THR A 439 7.74 -11.21 -24.03
C THR A 439 7.99 -10.21 -22.92
N LEU A 440 9.11 -9.47 -23.02
CA LEU A 440 9.33 -8.28 -22.18
C LEU A 440 8.65 -7.08 -22.85
N GLU A 441 7.54 -6.63 -22.26
CA GLU A 441 6.75 -5.50 -22.80
C GLU A 441 7.43 -4.15 -22.55
N GLY A 442 8.07 -3.99 -21.40
CA GLY A 442 8.76 -2.76 -21.05
C GLY A 442 9.47 -2.81 -19.71
N VAL A 443 10.31 -1.80 -19.49
CA VAL A 443 11.03 -1.59 -18.24
C VAL A 443 10.90 -0.13 -17.82
N ILE A 444 10.41 0.11 -16.61
CA ILE A 444 10.21 1.43 -16.02
C ILE A 444 11.24 1.63 -14.92
N THR A 445 12.05 2.68 -15.01
CA THR A 445 13.01 3.03 -13.95
C THR A 445 12.29 3.78 -12.84
N CYS A 446 12.40 3.29 -11.62
CA CYS A 446 11.89 3.96 -10.44
C CYS A 446 12.92 4.96 -9.87
N ASN A 447 12.48 5.84 -8.99
CA ASN A 447 13.38 6.72 -8.26
C ASN A 447 14.32 5.90 -7.37
N THR A 448 15.55 6.37 -7.18
CA THR A 448 16.55 5.77 -6.27
C THR A 448 16.05 5.69 -4.84
N ASP A 449 15.18 6.63 -4.44
CA ASP A 449 14.59 6.72 -3.10
C ASP A 449 13.30 5.87 -2.93
N THR A 450 12.93 5.10 -3.96
CA THR A 450 11.73 4.22 -3.93
C THR A 450 11.77 3.24 -2.75
N PHE A 451 12.95 2.71 -2.45
CA PHE A 451 13.17 1.87 -1.28
C PHE A 451 14.10 2.57 -0.29
N TYR A 452 13.57 2.90 0.87
CA TYR A 452 14.34 3.56 1.92
C TYR A 452 15.55 2.70 2.37
N GLY A 453 16.73 3.32 2.40
CA GLY A 453 17.96 2.66 2.89
C GLY A 453 18.59 1.63 1.94
N VAL A 454 18.07 1.46 0.72
CA VAL A 454 18.61 0.53 -0.28
C VAL A 454 19.29 1.32 -1.37
N GLY A 455 20.62 1.20 -1.49
CA GLY A 455 21.45 1.91 -2.49
C GLY A 455 21.35 1.35 -3.91
N THR A 456 20.20 0.80 -4.31
CA THR A 456 19.97 0.22 -5.64
C THR A 456 18.94 1.03 -6.42
N ASN A 457 19.15 1.16 -7.74
CA ASN A 457 18.15 1.73 -8.65
C ASN A 457 17.15 0.64 -9.02
N PRO A 458 15.91 0.65 -8.50
CA PRO A 458 14.93 -0.37 -8.85
C PRO A 458 14.30 -0.07 -10.21
N VAL A 459 13.92 -1.14 -10.90
CA VAL A 459 13.15 -1.08 -12.15
C VAL A 459 11.96 -2.03 -12.07
N VAL A 460 10.84 -1.64 -12.63
CA VAL A 460 9.69 -2.52 -12.86
C VAL A 460 9.77 -3.04 -14.28
N ALA A 461 9.86 -4.36 -14.44
CA ALA A 461 9.80 -5.04 -15.73
C ALA A 461 8.44 -5.73 -15.90
N VAL A 462 7.81 -5.53 -17.06
CA VAL A 462 6.49 -6.07 -17.40
C VAL A 462 6.64 -7.11 -18.49
N PHE A 463 5.97 -8.26 -18.29
CA PHE A 463 6.05 -9.42 -19.18
C PHE A 463 4.65 -9.94 -19.56
N THR A 464 4.60 -10.56 -20.73
CA THR A 464 3.52 -11.42 -21.20
C THR A 464 4.06 -12.72 -21.77
#